data_66e10eccc4b9982b91c9c8209cd25ddf
#
_entry.id   66e10eccc4b9982b91c9c8209cd25ddf
#
_cell.length_a   1.000
_cell.length_b   1.000
_cell.length_c   1.000
_cell.angle_alpha   90.00
_cell.angle_beta   90.00
_cell.angle_gamma   90.00
#
_symmetry.space_group_name_H-M   'P 1'
#
loop_
_entity.id
_entity.type
_entity.pdbx_description
1 polymer ?
#
loop_
_entity_poly.entity_id
_entity_poly.type
_entity_poly.pdbx_seq_one_letter_code
_entity_poly.pdbx_strand_id
1 'polypeptide(L)'
;MSSKESADSGKDSIRSWLLRMGWKEWGVFLLLGILLLVAGLPVTRKNSKTAEDQNAEKIRLESRLEELLSNVEGVGEVEVIIMTGDEGNTENFSISSKNEVTGVLVAAQGAGSAVTVQNIQQAIMALFQIDANKIRIMKMK
;
A
#
# COMPACT_ATOMS: atom_id res chain seq x y z
N MET A 1 -24.83 38.99 -43.77
CA MET A 1 -25.91 38.06 -43.38
C MET A 1 -25.70 36.76 -44.12
N SER A 2 -24.79 35.94 -43.67
CA SER A 2 -24.59 34.62 -44.30
C SER A 2 -23.51 33.81 -43.54
N SER A 3 -23.77 33.38 -42.35
CA SER A 3 -22.80 32.55 -41.63
C SER A 3 -23.44 31.61 -40.59
N LYS A 4 -24.66 31.15 -40.83
CA LYS A 4 -25.35 30.25 -39.87
C LYS A 4 -25.90 28.96 -40.48
N GLU A 5 -25.50 28.59 -41.69
CA GLU A 5 -26.12 27.45 -42.38
C GLU A 5 -25.20 26.25 -42.61
N SER A 6 -23.97 26.26 -42.08
CA SER A 6 -23.03 25.17 -42.31
C SER A 6 -22.84 24.20 -41.12
N ALA A 7 -23.49 24.43 -40.00
CA ALA A 7 -23.30 23.60 -38.82
C ALA A 7 -24.37 22.50 -38.60
N ASP A 8 -25.48 22.55 -39.36
CA ASP A 8 -26.60 21.63 -39.14
C ASP A 8 -26.62 20.42 -40.07
N SER A 9 -25.88 20.47 -41.18
CA SER A 9 -25.82 19.38 -42.16
C SER A 9 -25.08 18.11 -41.67
N GLY A 10 -24.24 18.25 -40.66
CA GLY A 10 -23.48 17.12 -40.14
C GLY A 10 -24.24 16.22 -39.15
N LYS A 11 -25.23 16.78 -38.47
CA LYS A 11 -26.00 16.05 -37.46
C LYS A 11 -27.05 15.12 -38.05
N ASP A 12 -27.65 15.54 -39.15
CA ASP A 12 -28.69 14.76 -39.81
C ASP A 12 -28.13 13.58 -40.60
N SER A 13 -26.90 13.69 -41.10
CA SER A 13 -26.20 12.61 -41.79
C SER A 13 -25.85 11.45 -40.87
N ILE A 14 -25.46 11.74 -39.62
CA ILE A 14 -25.12 10.70 -38.63
C ILE A 14 -26.39 10.00 -38.13
N ARG A 15 -27.47 10.76 -37.94
CA ARG A 15 -28.76 10.19 -37.48
C ARG A 15 -29.39 9.27 -38.51
N SER A 16 -29.34 9.65 -39.78
CA SER A 16 -29.86 8.83 -40.88
C SER A 16 -29.05 7.58 -41.13
N TRP A 17 -27.72 7.64 -40.89
CA TRP A 17 -26.83 6.50 -40.98
C TRP A 17 -27.09 5.51 -39.84
N LEU A 18 -27.29 6.01 -38.61
CA LEU A 18 -27.63 5.20 -37.43
C LEU A 18 -29.00 4.49 -37.53
N LEU A 19 -29.98 5.14 -38.16
CA LEU A 19 -31.33 4.56 -38.37
C LEU A 19 -31.37 3.52 -39.49
N ARG A 20 -30.36 3.47 -40.35
CA ARG A 20 -30.24 2.53 -41.47
C ARG A 20 -29.49 1.27 -41.11
N MET A 21 -28.87 1.25 -39.91
CA MET A 21 -28.21 0.10 -39.37
C MET A 21 -29.26 -0.91 -38.91
N GLY A 22 -29.25 -2.08 -39.51
CA GLY A 22 -30.19 -3.18 -39.16
C GLY A 22 -30.04 -3.58 -37.67
N TRP A 23 -31.11 -4.01 -37.08
CA TRP A 23 -31.21 -4.48 -35.69
C TRP A 23 -30.06 -5.43 -35.27
N LYS A 24 -29.55 -6.22 -36.22
CA LYS A 24 -28.42 -7.15 -35.98
C LYS A 24 -27.08 -6.42 -35.73
N GLU A 25 -26.87 -5.27 -36.38
CA GLU A 25 -25.64 -4.49 -36.23
C GLU A 25 -25.64 -3.67 -34.95
N TRP A 26 -26.81 -3.27 -34.48
CA TRP A 26 -26.98 -2.62 -33.19
C TRP A 26 -26.52 -3.51 -32.03
N GLY A 27 -26.81 -4.82 -32.10
CA GLY A 27 -26.34 -5.81 -31.15
C GLY A 27 -24.81 -5.91 -31.09
N VAL A 28 -24.13 -5.82 -32.24
CA VAL A 28 -22.66 -5.85 -32.29
C VAL A 28 -22.04 -4.62 -31.65
N PHE A 29 -22.60 -3.42 -31.89
CA PHE A 29 -22.11 -2.19 -31.25
C PHE A 29 -22.38 -2.16 -29.74
N LEU A 30 -23.52 -2.69 -29.31
CA LEU A 30 -23.87 -2.81 -27.90
C LEU A 30 -22.92 -3.80 -27.21
N LEU A 31 -22.63 -4.93 -27.85
CA LEU A 31 -21.71 -5.94 -27.35
C LEU A 31 -20.27 -5.41 -27.32
N LEU A 32 -19.85 -4.67 -28.36
CA LEU A 32 -18.54 -4.01 -28.39
C LEU A 32 -18.45 -2.92 -27.30
N GLY A 33 -19.52 -2.15 -27.09
CA GLY A 33 -19.59 -1.14 -26.04
C GLY A 33 -19.50 -1.74 -24.64
N ILE A 34 -20.19 -2.86 -24.39
CA ILE A 34 -20.10 -3.61 -23.12
C ILE A 34 -18.69 -4.20 -22.95
N LEU A 35 -18.09 -4.74 -24.01
CA LEU A 35 -16.73 -5.26 -23.98
C LEU A 35 -15.71 -4.16 -23.65
N LEU A 36 -15.84 -2.98 -24.27
CA LEU A 36 -15.01 -1.82 -23.97
C LEU A 36 -15.26 -1.27 -22.56
N LEU A 37 -16.49 -1.31 -22.06
CA LEU A 37 -16.83 -0.90 -20.72
C LEU A 37 -16.21 -1.85 -19.69
N VAL A 38 -16.23 -3.17 -19.93
CA VAL A 38 -15.58 -4.18 -19.08
C VAL A 38 -14.05 -4.07 -19.16
N ALA A 39 -13.49 -3.81 -20.35
CA ALA A 39 -12.05 -3.61 -20.53
C ALA A 39 -11.58 -2.22 -20.02
N GLY A 40 -12.45 -1.23 -20.06
CA GLY A 40 -12.20 0.14 -19.59
C GLY A 40 -12.55 0.34 -18.11
N LEU A 41 -13.17 -0.63 -17.43
CA LEU A 41 -13.15 -0.62 -15.98
C LEU A 41 -11.68 -0.68 -15.60
N PRO A 42 -11.11 0.37 -15.01
CA PRO A 42 -9.81 0.23 -14.43
C PRO A 42 -9.98 -0.93 -13.44
N VAL A 43 -9.40 -2.07 -13.74
CA VAL A 43 -9.01 -3.03 -12.71
C VAL A 43 -7.96 -2.28 -11.94
N THR A 44 -8.41 -1.29 -11.21
CA THR A 44 -7.67 -0.73 -10.10
C THR A 44 -7.56 -1.93 -9.16
N ARG A 45 -6.56 -2.76 -9.40
CA ARG A 45 -5.90 -3.38 -8.27
C ARG A 45 -5.56 -2.18 -7.41
N LYS A 46 -6.49 -1.87 -6.50
CA LYS A 46 -6.26 -0.98 -5.40
C LYS A 46 -5.11 -1.59 -4.60
N ASN A 47 -3.89 -1.29 -5.02
CA ASN A 47 -2.76 -1.17 -4.13
C ASN A 47 -2.82 0.20 -3.43
N SER A 48 -3.99 0.73 -3.19
CA SER A 48 -4.18 1.58 -2.05
C SER A 48 -4.29 0.61 -0.86
N LYS A 49 -3.15 0.19 -0.34
CA LYS A 49 -3.07 -0.16 1.06
C LYS A 49 -3.55 1.09 1.77
N THR A 50 -4.80 1.08 2.16
CA THR A 50 -5.44 2.13 2.92
C THR A 50 -4.63 2.26 4.21
N ALA A 51 -4.54 3.43 4.81
CA ALA A 51 -3.82 3.63 6.07
C ALA A 51 -4.26 2.62 7.16
N GLU A 52 -5.48 2.11 7.08
CA GLU A 52 -6.00 1.03 7.91
C GLU A 52 -5.31 -0.32 7.67
N ASP A 53 -5.03 -0.68 6.42
CA ASP A 53 -4.32 -1.93 6.10
C ASP A 53 -2.85 -1.86 6.54
N GLN A 54 -2.22 -0.69 6.45
CA GLN A 54 -0.85 -0.47 6.92
C GLN A 54 -0.76 -0.56 8.44
N ASN A 55 -1.73 0.01 9.16
CA ASN A 55 -1.80 -0.10 10.61
C ASN A 55 -2.05 -1.55 11.05
N ALA A 56 -2.92 -2.28 10.37
CA ALA A 56 -3.19 -3.68 10.67
C ALA A 56 -1.95 -4.57 10.44
N GLU A 57 -1.18 -4.32 9.38
CA GLU A 57 0.06 -5.04 9.09
C GLU A 57 1.14 -4.73 10.14
N LYS A 58 1.27 -3.47 10.54
CA LYS A 58 2.19 -3.02 11.58
C LYS A 58 1.87 -3.70 12.92
N ILE A 59 0.64 -3.67 13.37
CA ILE A 59 0.19 -4.30 14.62
C ILE A 59 0.49 -5.81 14.60
N ARG A 60 0.29 -6.48 13.47
CA ARG A 60 0.61 -7.90 13.34
C ARG A 60 2.12 -8.18 13.46
N LEU A 61 2.95 -7.32 12.90
CA LEU A 61 4.40 -7.44 12.99
C LEU A 61 4.87 -7.19 14.43
N GLU A 62 4.34 -6.19 15.11
CA GLU A 62 4.63 -5.90 16.51
C GLU A 62 4.26 -7.10 17.39
N SER A 63 3.02 -7.58 17.32
CA SER A 63 2.56 -8.74 18.11
C SER A 63 3.37 -10.00 17.83
N ARG A 64 3.74 -10.24 16.57
CA ARG A 64 4.56 -11.41 16.21
C ARG A 64 5.97 -11.29 16.76
N LEU A 65 6.54 -10.09 16.76
CA LEU A 65 7.86 -9.83 17.30
C LEU A 65 7.87 -9.96 18.84
N GLU A 66 6.85 -9.46 19.52
CA GLU A 66 6.64 -9.63 20.96
C GLU A 66 6.56 -11.09 21.34
N GLU A 67 5.75 -11.88 20.63
CA GLU A 67 5.64 -13.34 20.84
C GLU A 67 6.99 -14.04 20.67
N LEU A 68 7.73 -13.72 19.62
CA LEU A 68 9.03 -14.33 19.36
C LEU A 68 10.06 -13.94 20.43
N LEU A 69 10.13 -12.68 20.81
CA LEU A 69 11.08 -12.19 21.80
C LEU A 69 10.76 -12.67 23.20
N SER A 70 9.49 -12.76 23.59
CA SER A 70 9.08 -13.27 24.91
C SER A 70 9.45 -14.74 25.12
N ASN A 71 9.56 -15.52 24.03
CA ASN A 71 10.01 -16.91 24.09
C ASN A 71 11.54 -17.08 24.20
N VAL A 72 12.30 -15.96 24.08
CA VAL A 72 13.76 -16.00 24.23
C VAL A 72 14.13 -15.99 25.71
N GLU A 73 15.02 -16.92 26.11
CA GLU A 73 15.49 -17.04 27.49
C GLU A 73 16.09 -15.73 28.01
N GLY A 74 15.64 -15.26 29.16
CA GLY A 74 16.13 -14.08 29.84
C GLY A 74 15.49 -12.77 29.34
N VAL A 75 14.59 -12.79 28.37
CA VAL A 75 13.89 -11.60 27.89
C VAL A 75 12.66 -11.25 28.71
N GLY A 76 11.82 -12.25 29.03
CA GLY A 76 10.59 -12.06 29.78
C GLY A 76 9.51 -11.35 28.99
N GLU A 77 8.68 -10.57 29.67
CA GLU A 77 7.63 -9.78 29.03
C GLU A 77 8.24 -8.69 28.16
N VAL A 78 7.68 -8.50 26.98
CA VAL A 78 8.20 -7.59 25.94
C VAL A 78 7.05 -6.81 25.33
N GLU A 79 7.28 -5.54 25.11
CA GLU A 79 6.44 -4.64 24.30
C GLU A 79 7.29 -4.04 23.19
N VAL A 80 6.75 -4.05 21.95
CA VAL A 80 7.46 -3.58 20.76
C VAL A 80 6.66 -2.53 20.03
N ILE A 81 7.32 -1.45 19.64
CA ILE A 81 6.77 -0.41 18.76
C ILE A 81 7.67 -0.28 17.54
N ILE A 82 7.08 -0.50 16.36
CA ILE A 82 7.77 -0.34 15.08
C ILE A 82 7.40 1.01 14.47
N MET A 83 8.41 1.77 14.10
CA MET A 83 8.26 3.02 13.34
C MET A 83 8.51 2.75 11.86
N THR A 84 7.54 3.10 11.03
CA THR A 84 7.68 3.04 9.58
C THR A 84 7.77 4.47 9.04
N GLY A 85 8.76 4.74 8.19
CA GLY A 85 8.88 6.02 7.51
C GLY A 85 7.89 6.09 6.37
N ASP A 86 7.03 7.10 6.41
CA ASP A 86 6.33 7.57 5.23
C ASP A 86 7.24 8.64 4.61
N GLU A 87 8.20 8.24 3.80
CA GLU A 87 9.00 9.19 3.02
C GLU A 87 8.15 9.83 1.90
N GLY A 88 7.13 10.55 2.32
CA GLY A 88 6.45 11.53 1.50
C GLY A 88 7.21 12.83 1.54
N ASN A 89 8.30 12.94 0.84
CA ASN A 89 8.82 14.17 0.24
C ASN A 89 10.31 14.03 -0.13
N THR A 90 10.56 13.35 -1.20
CA THR A 90 11.72 13.69 -2.02
C THR A 90 11.37 13.43 -3.48
N GLU A 91 11.49 14.45 -4.29
CA GLU A 91 11.29 14.49 -5.75
C GLU A 91 12.28 13.60 -6.52
N ASN A 92 12.72 12.52 -5.92
CA ASN A 92 13.56 11.54 -6.56
C ASN A 92 12.77 10.26 -6.73
N PHE A 93 12.48 9.98 -7.97
CA PHE A 93 11.91 8.80 -8.60
C PHE A 93 12.64 7.51 -8.18
N SER A 94 12.69 7.24 -6.89
CA SER A 94 13.13 5.98 -6.33
C SER A 94 11.90 5.25 -5.85
N ILE A 95 11.65 4.09 -6.41
CA ILE A 95 10.66 3.12 -5.95
C ILE A 95 11.14 2.61 -4.58
N SER A 96 11.12 3.48 -3.58
CA SER A 96 11.34 3.11 -2.19
C SER A 96 10.06 2.48 -1.68
N SER A 97 10.17 1.25 -1.27
CA SER A 97 9.08 0.47 -0.69
C SER A 97 8.47 1.25 0.47
N LYS A 98 7.23 1.59 0.32
CA LYS A 98 6.38 2.45 1.16
C LYS A 98 6.17 1.96 2.60
N ASN A 99 6.94 0.99 3.09
CA ASN A 99 6.85 0.38 4.41
C ASN A 99 8.24 0.06 4.99
N GLU A 100 9.25 0.90 4.73
CA GLU A 100 10.56 0.69 5.32
C GLU A 100 10.51 0.99 6.82
N VAL A 101 11.00 0.05 7.64
CA VAL A 101 11.13 0.23 9.09
C VAL A 101 12.23 1.24 9.36
N THR A 102 11.88 2.38 9.93
CA THR A 102 12.82 3.47 10.25
C THR A 102 13.36 3.42 11.65
N GLY A 103 12.68 2.71 12.56
CA GLY A 103 13.10 2.56 13.94
C GLY A 103 12.31 1.50 14.69
N VAL A 104 12.89 0.98 15.76
CA VAL A 104 12.25 0.00 16.65
C VAL A 104 12.52 0.39 18.10
N LEU A 105 11.47 0.44 18.90
CA LEU A 105 11.53 0.62 20.34
C LEU A 105 11.08 -0.67 21.02
N VAL A 106 11.87 -1.18 21.94
CA VAL A 106 11.58 -2.39 22.69
C VAL A 106 11.64 -2.10 24.19
N ALA A 107 10.60 -2.44 24.93
CA ALA A 107 10.61 -2.52 26.37
C ALA A 107 10.57 -3.99 26.77
N ALA A 108 11.54 -4.43 27.58
CA ALA A 108 11.66 -5.82 28.01
C ALA A 108 12.04 -5.91 29.49
N GLN A 109 11.48 -6.88 30.21
CA GLN A 109 11.83 -7.12 31.63
C GLN A 109 13.30 -7.48 31.76
N GLY A 110 13.82 -8.33 30.86
CA GLY A 110 15.20 -8.79 30.83
C GLY A 110 16.23 -7.78 30.33
N ALA A 111 15.83 -6.59 29.94
CA ALA A 111 16.74 -5.54 29.45
C ALA A 111 17.67 -4.96 30.54
N GLY A 112 17.63 -5.46 31.76
CA GLY A 112 18.65 -5.21 32.77
C GLY A 112 19.97 -5.98 32.54
N SER A 113 19.96 -7.02 31.70
CA SER A 113 21.13 -7.80 31.30
C SER A 113 21.72 -7.27 30.01
N ALA A 114 23.00 -6.94 29.98
CA ALA A 114 23.69 -6.52 28.78
C ALA A 114 23.66 -7.58 27.66
N VAL A 115 23.72 -8.84 28.02
CA VAL A 115 23.65 -9.96 27.05
C VAL A 115 22.29 -10.02 26.40
N THR A 116 21.22 -9.91 27.21
CA THR A 116 19.84 -9.89 26.70
C THR A 116 19.62 -8.71 25.75
N VAL A 117 20.08 -7.52 26.12
CA VAL A 117 19.98 -6.33 25.27
C VAL A 117 20.70 -6.54 23.94
N GLN A 118 21.91 -7.10 23.97
CA GLN A 118 22.68 -7.38 22.76
C GLN A 118 21.99 -8.41 21.86
N ASN A 119 21.44 -9.48 22.44
CA ASN A 119 20.72 -10.49 21.69
C ASN A 119 19.47 -9.93 21.02
N ILE A 120 18.65 -9.15 21.74
CA ILE A 120 17.48 -8.47 21.18
C ILE A 120 17.90 -7.53 20.04
N GLN A 121 18.94 -6.72 20.25
CA GLN A 121 19.42 -5.78 19.25
C GLN A 121 19.87 -6.49 17.97
N GLN A 122 20.68 -7.55 18.10
CA GLN A 122 21.14 -8.34 16.96
C GLN A 122 20.00 -9.02 16.20
N ALA A 123 19.00 -9.54 16.91
CA ALA A 123 17.82 -10.15 16.30
C ALA A 123 17.03 -9.12 15.46
N ILE A 124 16.81 -7.93 15.99
CA ILE A 124 16.09 -6.85 15.30
C ILE A 124 16.87 -6.34 14.10
N MET A 125 18.20 -6.16 14.25
CA MET A 125 19.06 -5.76 13.13
C MET A 125 19.02 -6.77 11.99
N ALA A 126 19.07 -8.07 12.31
CA ALA A 126 19.02 -9.13 11.31
C ALA A 126 17.64 -9.23 10.63
N LEU A 127 16.55 -9.01 11.37
CA LEU A 127 15.19 -9.15 10.87
C LEU A 127 14.79 -7.98 9.97
N PHE A 128 15.08 -6.75 10.39
CA PHE A 128 14.64 -5.54 9.70
C PHE A 128 15.73 -4.89 8.84
N GLN A 129 16.97 -5.39 8.90
CA GLN A 129 18.12 -4.84 8.19
C GLN A 129 18.37 -3.34 8.50
N ILE A 130 18.12 -2.94 9.76
CA ILE A 130 18.31 -1.58 10.25
C ILE A 130 19.56 -1.48 11.13
N ASP A 131 20.12 -0.29 11.23
CA ASP A 131 21.28 -0.01 12.06
C ASP A 131 20.95 -0.01 13.55
N ALA A 132 21.93 -0.32 14.39
CA ALA A 132 21.81 -0.31 15.84
C ALA A 132 21.35 1.03 16.44
N ASN A 133 21.68 2.15 15.79
CA ASN A 133 21.28 3.50 16.20
C ASN A 133 19.78 3.77 16.05
N LYS A 134 19.09 2.97 15.22
CA LYS A 134 17.64 3.03 15.00
C LYS A 134 16.86 2.13 15.97
N ILE A 135 17.56 1.43 16.86
CA ILE A 135 16.97 0.51 17.83
C ILE A 135 17.18 1.07 19.23
N ARG A 136 16.10 1.17 19.99
CA ARG A 136 16.15 1.56 21.40
C ARG A 136 15.56 0.43 22.25
N ILE A 137 16.33 -0.04 23.24
CA ILE A 137 15.88 -1.06 24.16
C ILE A 137 15.86 -0.45 25.56
N MET A 138 14.74 -0.63 26.26
CA MET A 138 14.51 -0.12 27.61
C MET A 138 14.10 -1.23 28.54
N LYS A 139 14.47 -1.10 29.83
CA LYS A 139 14.00 -2.03 30.86
C LYS A 139 12.56 -1.69 31.24
N MET A 140 11.70 -2.71 31.19
CA MET A 140 10.35 -2.66 31.75
C MET A 140 10.41 -2.76 33.28
N LYS A 141 9.48 -2.10 34.00
CA LYS A 141 9.37 -2.18 35.45
C LYS A 141 8.66 -3.45 35.89
#